data_de6e16c13a45ff022eb8bdf8c15f408b
#
_entry.id   de6e16c13a45ff022eb8bdf8c15f408b
#
_cell.length_a   1.000
_cell.length_b   1.000
_cell.length_c   1.000
_cell.angle_alpha   90.00
_cell.angle_beta   90.00
_cell.angle_gamma   90.00
#
_symmetry.space_group_name_H-M   'P 1'
#
loop_
_entity.id
_entity.type
_entity.pdbx_description
1 polymer ?
#
loop_
_entity_poly.entity_id
_entity_poly.type
_entity_poly.pdbx_seq_one_letter_code
_entity_poly.pdbx_strand_id
1 'polypeptide(L)'
;MSQPLATPAPAEKTSLWEDFIDIIFSPASVFRRRERGSWFAPMIVLTVAVAVIAIASRGVLQPVFDAEFEKAAEQMRQNPQITEDMIERMHGMMQLTAMIGTVVVFPITIFVVGFMTWLIGKLVDSRQELHAAMVVATYSMTPRLIQTILNAIQGLVLKPEQLNGITKLSFSPARFTDPAKTSPVVLQLLNRFDLFTIWVTVLLATGLYVTGRVSKQRAAIAGVLFWLVGSIPAIIGGLRQARM
;
A
#
# COMPACT_ATOMS: atom_id res chain seq x y z
N MET A 1 8.46 56.32 12.85
CA MET A 1 7.24 55.54 12.99
C MET A 1 7.57 54.09 12.68
N SER A 2 7.78 53.28 13.72
CA SER A 2 8.13 51.85 13.56
C SER A 2 6.82 51.06 13.38
N GLN A 3 6.64 50.39 12.24
CA GLN A 3 5.53 49.49 12.05
C GLN A 3 5.64 48.31 13.04
N PRO A 4 4.57 47.92 13.72
CA PRO A 4 4.57 46.73 14.54
C PRO A 4 4.81 45.50 13.65
N LEU A 5 5.78 44.67 14.03
CA LEU A 5 5.97 43.34 13.42
C LEU A 5 4.69 42.54 13.58
N ALA A 6 4.06 42.19 12.46
CA ALA A 6 2.88 41.35 12.46
C ALA A 6 3.21 40.04 13.17
N THR A 7 2.49 39.76 14.26
CA THR A 7 2.56 38.49 14.98
C THR A 7 2.23 37.36 13.98
N PRO A 8 3.06 36.29 13.87
CA PRO A 8 2.73 35.16 13.02
C PRO A 8 1.38 34.58 13.45
N ALA A 9 0.47 34.41 12.50
CA ALA A 9 -0.82 33.78 12.77
C ALA A 9 -0.59 32.42 13.44
N PRO A 10 -1.40 32.05 14.47
CA PRO A 10 -1.28 30.75 15.10
C PRO A 10 -1.41 29.65 14.03
N ALA A 11 -0.50 28.68 14.06
CA ALA A 11 -0.59 27.53 13.16
C ALA A 11 -1.97 26.87 13.38
N GLU A 12 -2.79 26.84 12.33
CA GLU A 12 -4.10 26.19 12.37
C GLU A 12 -3.93 24.76 12.85
N LYS A 13 -4.59 24.44 13.97
CA LYS A 13 -4.65 23.07 14.51
C LYS A 13 -5.62 22.26 13.65
N THR A 14 -5.18 21.83 12.47
CA THR A 14 -5.95 20.92 11.64
C THR A 14 -6.13 19.58 12.35
N SER A 15 -7.33 19.02 12.23
CA SER A 15 -7.65 17.69 12.76
C SER A 15 -6.95 16.59 11.92
N LEU A 16 -6.84 15.37 12.47
CA LEU A 16 -6.31 14.22 11.71
C LEU A 16 -7.17 13.89 10.48
N TRP A 17 -8.48 14.10 10.57
CA TRP A 17 -9.40 13.84 9.46
C TRP A 17 -9.19 14.81 8.30
N GLU A 18 -8.98 16.08 8.59
CA GLU A 18 -8.61 17.07 7.59
C GLU A 18 -7.30 16.70 6.90
N ASP A 19 -6.31 16.18 7.65
CA ASP A 19 -5.06 15.72 7.04
C ASP A 19 -5.26 14.56 6.07
N PHE A 20 -6.13 13.60 6.37
CA PHE A 20 -6.43 12.48 5.46
C PHE A 20 -7.21 12.91 4.21
N ILE A 21 -7.94 14.00 4.27
CA ILE A 21 -8.58 14.60 3.10
C ILE A 21 -7.56 15.44 2.32
N ASP A 22 -6.84 16.30 3.02
CA ASP A 22 -5.89 17.23 2.41
C ASP A 22 -4.71 16.53 1.72
N ILE A 23 -4.30 15.33 2.19
CA ILE A 23 -3.22 14.57 1.55
C ILE A 23 -3.55 14.21 0.10
N ILE A 24 -4.83 14.13 -0.24
CA ILE A 24 -5.32 13.83 -1.59
C ILE A 24 -5.15 15.05 -2.50
N PHE A 25 -5.49 16.25 -2.01
CA PHE A 25 -5.57 17.48 -2.80
C PHE A 25 -4.37 18.40 -2.64
N SER A 26 -3.75 18.39 -1.45
CA SER A 26 -2.67 19.31 -1.08
C SER A 26 -1.58 18.61 -0.26
N PRO A 27 -0.96 17.53 -0.76
CA PRO A 27 -0.02 16.70 0.01
C PRO A 27 1.16 17.48 0.59
N ALA A 28 1.69 18.45 -0.16
CA ALA A 28 2.80 19.28 0.31
C ALA A 28 2.45 20.09 1.56
N SER A 29 1.21 20.54 1.71
CA SER A 29 0.76 21.28 2.89
C SER A 29 0.70 20.38 4.13
N VAL A 30 0.17 19.15 3.98
CA VAL A 30 0.09 18.15 5.05
C VAL A 30 1.51 17.80 5.52
N PHE A 31 2.41 17.45 4.62
CA PHE A 31 3.79 17.09 4.98
C PHE A 31 4.53 18.24 5.68
N ARG A 32 4.29 19.50 5.26
CA ARG A 32 4.92 20.66 5.89
C ARG A 32 4.41 20.89 7.31
N ARG A 33 3.09 20.84 7.52
CA ARG A 33 2.51 21.09 8.85
C ARG A 33 2.72 19.93 9.82
N ARG A 34 2.90 18.70 9.32
CA ARG A 34 3.07 17.48 10.12
C ARG A 34 4.52 16.99 10.22
N GLU A 35 5.49 17.67 9.61
CA GLU A 35 6.91 17.25 9.59
C GLU A 35 7.44 16.84 10.97
N ARG A 36 7.04 17.57 12.02
CA ARG A 36 7.41 17.30 13.42
C ARG A 36 6.27 16.70 14.25
N GLY A 37 5.15 16.38 13.61
CA GLY A 37 3.97 15.82 14.25
C GLY A 37 4.10 14.32 14.52
N SER A 38 3.17 13.76 15.30
CA SER A 38 3.14 12.32 15.54
C SER A 38 2.80 11.57 14.24
N TRP A 39 3.58 10.55 13.92
CA TRP A 39 3.28 9.57 12.87
C TRP A 39 2.48 8.39 13.41
N PHE A 40 2.56 8.13 14.73
CA PHE A 40 1.98 6.95 15.36
C PHE A 40 0.44 7.03 15.41
N ALA A 41 -0.12 8.15 15.85
CA ALA A 41 -1.58 8.32 15.92
C ALA A 41 -2.25 8.18 14.54
N PRO A 42 -1.83 8.88 13.46
CA PRO A 42 -2.40 8.67 12.13
C PRO A 42 -2.17 7.25 11.59
N MET A 43 -1.06 6.59 11.92
CA MET A 43 -0.82 5.19 11.56
C MET A 43 -1.87 4.26 12.20
N ILE A 44 -2.15 4.42 13.49
CA ILE A 44 -3.18 3.62 14.18
C ILE A 44 -4.56 3.86 13.54
N VAL A 45 -4.95 5.12 13.35
CA VAL A 45 -6.23 5.46 12.72
C VAL A 45 -6.36 4.82 11.35
N LEU A 46 -5.33 4.93 10.51
CA LEU A 46 -5.33 4.36 9.18
C LEU A 46 -5.37 2.82 9.21
N THR A 47 -4.61 2.20 10.10
CA THR A 47 -4.61 0.74 10.28
C THR A 47 -5.99 0.24 10.70
N VAL A 48 -6.60 0.88 11.70
CA VAL A 48 -7.95 0.51 12.17
C VAL A 48 -8.98 0.70 11.05
N ALA A 49 -8.92 1.81 10.31
CA ALA A 49 -9.85 2.07 9.22
C ALA A 49 -9.73 1.00 8.11
N VAL A 50 -8.50 0.67 7.69
CA VAL A 50 -8.26 -0.40 6.69
C VAL A 50 -8.75 -1.75 7.22
N ALA A 51 -8.45 -2.10 8.47
CA ALA A 51 -8.86 -3.36 9.08
C ALA A 51 -10.40 -3.48 9.18
N VAL A 52 -11.09 -2.44 9.62
CA VAL A 52 -12.56 -2.41 9.73
C VAL A 52 -13.19 -2.64 8.36
N ILE A 53 -12.72 -1.95 7.32
CA ILE A 53 -13.26 -2.11 5.97
C ILE A 53 -12.95 -3.50 5.42
N ALA A 54 -11.73 -4.00 5.59
CA ALA A 54 -11.35 -5.33 5.13
C ALA A 54 -12.18 -6.43 5.80
N ILE A 55 -12.42 -6.33 7.11
CA ILE A 55 -13.27 -7.28 7.86
C ILE A 55 -14.73 -7.16 7.40
N ALA A 56 -15.27 -5.95 7.27
CA ALA A 56 -16.64 -5.74 6.85
C ALA A 56 -16.91 -6.22 5.41
N SER A 57 -15.92 -6.12 4.53
CA SER A 57 -16.03 -6.56 3.13
C SER A 57 -15.69 -8.03 2.90
N ARG A 58 -15.32 -8.79 3.95
CA ARG A 58 -14.88 -10.18 3.83
C ARG A 58 -15.86 -11.05 3.06
N GLY A 59 -17.15 -10.99 3.40
CA GLY A 59 -18.18 -11.84 2.78
C GLY A 59 -18.31 -11.61 1.27
N VAL A 60 -18.25 -10.34 0.84
CA VAL A 60 -18.38 -9.97 -0.58
C VAL A 60 -17.11 -10.25 -1.38
N LEU A 61 -15.96 -10.34 -0.72
CA LEU A 61 -14.68 -10.68 -1.34
C LEU A 61 -14.30 -12.16 -1.19
N GLN A 62 -15.16 -12.98 -0.52
CA GLN A 62 -14.94 -14.41 -0.36
C GLN A 62 -14.61 -15.14 -1.68
N PRO A 63 -15.33 -14.89 -2.81
CA PRO A 63 -15.01 -15.57 -4.07
C PRO A 63 -13.58 -15.33 -4.56
N VAL A 64 -13.01 -14.16 -4.26
CA VAL A 64 -11.61 -13.82 -4.63
C VAL A 64 -10.63 -14.68 -3.84
N PHE A 65 -10.85 -14.80 -2.53
CA PHE A 65 -9.98 -15.59 -1.64
C PHE A 65 -10.08 -17.09 -1.94
N ASP A 66 -11.29 -17.58 -2.21
CA ASP A 66 -11.51 -18.99 -2.57
C ASP A 66 -10.84 -19.32 -3.91
N ALA A 67 -10.93 -18.43 -4.91
CA ALA A 67 -10.25 -18.61 -6.19
C ALA A 67 -8.72 -18.62 -6.05
N GLU A 68 -8.14 -17.79 -5.20
CA GLU A 68 -6.70 -17.80 -4.93
C GLU A 68 -6.29 -19.07 -4.15
N PHE A 69 -7.09 -19.48 -3.19
CA PHE A 69 -6.84 -20.70 -2.45
C PHE A 69 -6.89 -21.93 -3.36
N GLU A 70 -7.91 -22.04 -4.23
CA GLU A 70 -8.04 -23.19 -5.13
C GLU A 70 -6.84 -23.34 -6.06
N LYS A 71 -6.29 -22.23 -6.60
CA LYS A 71 -5.04 -22.28 -7.36
C LYS A 71 -3.87 -22.84 -6.56
N ALA A 72 -3.78 -22.48 -5.29
CA ALA A 72 -2.75 -23.03 -4.38
C ALA A 72 -3.03 -24.51 -4.05
N ALA A 73 -4.29 -24.87 -3.84
CA ALA A 73 -4.72 -26.24 -3.55
C ALA A 73 -4.43 -27.19 -4.72
N GLU A 74 -4.65 -26.77 -5.96
CA GLU A 74 -4.30 -27.55 -7.16
C GLU A 74 -2.80 -27.92 -7.18
N GLN A 75 -1.93 -26.96 -6.79
CA GLN A 75 -0.49 -27.25 -6.70
C GLN A 75 -0.17 -28.21 -5.54
N MET A 76 -0.87 -28.08 -4.39
CA MET A 76 -0.67 -28.97 -3.26
C MET A 76 -1.11 -30.41 -3.55
N ARG A 77 -2.20 -30.62 -4.30
CA ARG A 77 -2.69 -31.94 -4.74
C ARG A 77 -1.69 -32.72 -5.61
N GLN A 78 -0.73 -32.02 -6.22
CA GLN A 78 0.35 -32.68 -6.96
C GLN A 78 1.36 -33.40 -6.05
N ASN A 79 1.37 -33.10 -4.75
CA ASN A 79 2.19 -33.79 -3.76
C ASN A 79 1.40 -34.94 -3.10
N PRO A 80 1.78 -36.21 -3.33
CA PRO A 80 1.05 -37.36 -2.76
C PRO A 80 1.01 -37.42 -1.23
N GLN A 81 1.85 -36.62 -0.55
CA GLN A 81 1.87 -36.57 0.91
C GLN A 81 0.83 -35.60 1.51
N ILE A 82 0.18 -34.79 0.69
CA ILE A 82 -0.83 -33.82 1.12
C ILE A 82 -2.21 -34.41 0.89
N THR A 83 -2.97 -34.58 1.97
CA THR A 83 -4.34 -35.10 1.93
C THR A 83 -5.35 -33.96 1.80
N GLU A 84 -6.58 -34.28 1.33
CA GLU A 84 -7.66 -33.29 1.25
C GLU A 84 -8.00 -32.67 2.61
N ASP A 85 -7.93 -33.45 3.69
CA ASP A 85 -8.15 -32.98 5.07
C ASP A 85 -7.09 -31.92 5.46
N MET A 86 -5.83 -32.08 5.03
CA MET A 86 -4.80 -31.08 5.24
C MET A 86 -5.08 -29.81 4.44
N ILE A 87 -5.56 -29.93 3.20
CA ILE A 87 -5.91 -28.78 2.34
C ILE A 87 -7.06 -27.99 2.98
N GLU A 88 -8.10 -28.67 3.46
CA GLU A 88 -9.24 -28.01 4.11
C GLU A 88 -8.83 -27.25 5.39
N ARG A 89 -7.99 -27.88 6.23
CA ARG A 89 -7.42 -27.18 7.41
C ARG A 89 -6.60 -25.97 7.04
N MET A 90 -5.80 -26.04 5.97
CA MET A 90 -5.02 -24.91 5.46
C MET A 90 -5.92 -23.79 4.97
N HIS A 91 -7.07 -24.09 4.33
CA HIS A 91 -8.05 -23.09 3.93
C HIS A 91 -8.57 -22.29 5.14
N GLY A 92 -9.00 -22.98 6.20
CA GLY A 92 -9.44 -22.32 7.44
C GLY A 92 -8.35 -21.46 8.08
N MET A 93 -7.12 -21.98 8.13
CA MET A 93 -5.97 -21.23 8.65
C MET A 93 -5.63 -20.00 7.78
N MET A 94 -5.69 -20.11 6.46
CA MET A 94 -5.42 -19.00 5.54
C MET A 94 -6.42 -17.86 5.74
N GLN A 95 -7.71 -18.18 5.92
CA GLN A 95 -8.73 -17.18 6.19
C GLN A 95 -8.47 -16.42 7.50
N LEU A 96 -8.11 -17.12 8.57
CA LEU A 96 -7.77 -16.52 9.87
C LEU A 96 -6.51 -15.66 9.76
N THR A 97 -5.48 -16.18 9.10
CA THR A 97 -4.20 -15.49 8.90
C THR A 97 -4.36 -14.22 8.06
N ALA A 98 -5.24 -14.23 7.04
CA ALA A 98 -5.53 -13.06 6.24
C ALA A 98 -6.16 -11.91 7.06
N MET A 99 -7.04 -12.25 8.02
CA MET A 99 -7.64 -11.25 8.92
C MET A 99 -6.61 -10.64 9.86
N ILE A 100 -5.84 -11.48 10.56
CA ILE A 100 -4.79 -11.04 11.48
C ILE A 100 -3.70 -10.29 10.68
N GLY A 101 -3.37 -10.81 9.51
CA GLY A 101 -2.35 -10.24 8.62
C GLY A 101 -2.64 -8.80 8.26
N THR A 102 -3.88 -8.44 7.95
CA THR A 102 -4.24 -7.05 7.63
C THR A 102 -3.91 -6.10 8.78
N VAL A 103 -4.22 -6.48 10.02
CA VAL A 103 -3.98 -5.64 11.21
C VAL A 103 -2.49 -5.53 11.54
N VAL A 104 -1.72 -6.61 11.32
CA VAL A 104 -0.30 -6.69 11.69
C VAL A 104 0.60 -6.23 10.55
N VAL A 105 0.34 -6.68 9.33
CA VAL A 105 1.22 -6.41 8.17
C VAL A 105 1.14 -4.97 7.71
N PHE A 106 -0.05 -4.33 7.81
CA PHE A 106 -0.20 -2.95 7.34
C PHE A 106 0.68 -1.95 8.11
N PRO A 107 0.69 -1.90 9.45
CA PRO A 107 1.62 -1.04 10.19
C PRO A 107 3.09 -1.43 9.97
N ILE A 108 3.43 -2.72 9.88
CA ILE A 108 4.79 -3.16 9.53
C ILE A 108 5.18 -2.59 8.15
N THR A 109 4.28 -2.61 7.18
CA THR A 109 4.53 -2.02 5.86
C THR A 109 4.82 -0.52 5.96
N ILE A 110 4.08 0.22 6.79
CA ILE A 110 4.34 1.65 7.03
C ILE A 110 5.76 1.86 7.60
N PHE A 111 6.18 1.04 8.56
CA PHE A 111 7.54 1.10 9.12
C PHE A 111 8.60 0.83 8.05
N VAL A 112 8.43 -0.24 7.27
CA VAL A 112 9.36 -0.60 6.18
C VAL A 112 9.43 0.52 5.14
N VAL A 113 8.29 1.05 4.73
CA VAL A 113 8.24 2.16 3.75
C VAL A 113 8.86 3.42 4.34
N GLY A 114 8.62 3.76 5.60
CA GLY A 114 9.23 4.90 6.26
C GLY A 114 10.75 4.78 6.35
N PHE A 115 11.24 3.61 6.72
CA PHE A 115 12.67 3.32 6.74
C PHE A 115 13.30 3.41 5.34
N MET A 116 12.63 2.82 4.32
CA MET A 116 13.08 2.91 2.93
C MET A 116 13.05 4.36 2.43
N THR A 117 12.04 5.16 2.82
CA THR A 117 11.96 6.58 2.49
C THR A 117 13.18 7.33 3.03
N TRP A 118 13.56 7.05 4.26
CA TRP A 118 14.75 7.64 4.86
C TRP A 118 16.03 7.20 4.15
N LEU A 119 16.20 5.90 3.85
CA LEU A 119 17.38 5.39 3.14
C LEU A 119 17.51 5.96 1.73
N ILE A 120 16.43 5.93 0.94
CA ILE A 120 16.41 6.50 -0.42
C ILE A 120 16.66 8.01 -0.36
N GLY A 121 16.14 8.68 0.68
CA GLY A 121 16.45 10.08 0.94
C GLY A 121 17.95 10.34 1.05
N LYS A 122 18.72 9.47 1.71
CA LYS A 122 20.19 9.61 1.81
C LYS A 122 20.89 9.50 0.45
N LEU A 123 20.37 8.69 -0.47
CA LEU A 123 20.91 8.54 -1.82
C LEU A 123 20.73 9.80 -2.69
N VAL A 124 19.80 10.68 -2.33
CA VAL A 124 19.52 11.93 -3.04
C VAL A 124 19.89 13.18 -2.22
N ASP A 125 20.79 13.02 -1.25
CA ASP A 125 21.29 14.09 -0.36
C ASP A 125 20.18 14.79 0.45
N SER A 126 19.17 14.06 0.86
CA SER A 126 18.09 14.57 1.70
C SER A 126 18.55 14.80 3.14
N ARG A 127 18.05 15.90 3.73
CA ARG A 127 18.22 16.21 5.15
C ARG A 127 17.10 15.63 6.02
N GLN A 128 16.21 14.82 5.44
CA GLN A 128 15.08 14.23 6.15
C GLN A 128 15.57 13.33 7.30
N GLU A 129 15.02 13.56 8.47
CA GLU A 129 15.18 12.70 9.63
C GLU A 129 14.27 11.47 9.52
N LEU A 130 14.59 10.37 10.19
CA LEU A 130 13.79 9.15 10.20
C LEU A 130 12.35 9.43 10.68
N HIS A 131 12.19 10.29 11.69
CA HIS A 131 10.86 10.69 12.19
C HIS A 131 10.00 11.30 11.07
N ALA A 132 10.53 12.27 10.34
CA ALA A 132 9.82 12.90 9.22
C ALA A 132 9.54 11.91 8.07
N ALA A 133 10.45 10.95 7.82
CA ALA A 133 10.22 9.88 6.87
C ALA A 133 9.06 8.96 7.28
N MET A 134 8.92 8.67 8.58
CA MET A 134 7.78 7.93 9.13
C MET A 134 6.46 8.69 8.96
N VAL A 135 6.45 10.00 9.21
CA VAL A 135 5.29 10.86 8.92
C VAL A 135 4.91 10.78 7.45
N VAL A 136 5.89 10.96 6.56
CA VAL A 136 5.67 10.88 5.10
C VAL A 136 5.10 9.52 4.72
N ALA A 137 5.70 8.43 5.18
CA ALA A 137 5.22 7.08 4.87
C ALA A 137 3.79 6.86 5.34
N THR A 138 3.47 7.26 6.58
CA THR A 138 2.14 7.06 7.15
C THR A 138 1.06 7.76 6.32
N TYR A 139 1.21 9.05 6.05
CA TYR A 139 0.21 9.77 5.27
C TYR A 139 0.17 9.34 3.80
N SER A 140 1.31 8.92 3.24
CA SER A 140 1.36 8.39 1.86
C SER A 140 0.62 7.07 1.69
N MET A 141 0.27 6.37 2.77
CA MET A 141 -0.55 5.14 2.71
C MET A 141 -2.06 5.42 2.66
N THR A 142 -2.51 6.67 2.77
CA THR A 142 -3.95 7.02 2.65
C THR A 142 -4.61 6.49 1.36
N PRO A 143 -3.98 6.51 0.18
CA PRO A 143 -4.57 5.89 -1.01
C PRO A 143 -4.89 4.40 -0.85
N ARG A 144 -4.19 3.66 0.01
CA ARG A 144 -4.48 2.24 0.29
C ARG A 144 -5.81 2.05 0.99
N LEU A 145 -6.23 3.01 1.85
CA LEU A 145 -7.57 3.01 2.44
C LEU A 145 -8.63 3.17 1.33
N ILE A 146 -8.43 4.11 0.41
CA ILE A 146 -9.33 4.31 -0.73
C ILE A 146 -9.39 3.03 -1.59
N GLN A 147 -8.25 2.41 -1.87
CA GLN A 147 -8.18 1.15 -2.60
C GLN A 147 -9.00 0.05 -1.90
N THR A 148 -8.89 -0.07 -0.57
CA THR A 148 -9.65 -1.06 0.20
C THR A 148 -11.15 -0.84 0.09
N ILE A 149 -11.60 0.42 0.16
CA ILE A 149 -13.01 0.79 -0.05
C ILE A 149 -13.48 0.41 -1.46
N LEU A 150 -12.70 0.74 -2.48
CA LEU A 150 -13.05 0.43 -3.86
C LEU A 150 -13.05 -1.07 -4.14
N ASN A 151 -12.17 -1.84 -3.50
CA ASN A 151 -12.19 -3.30 -3.57
C ASN A 151 -13.47 -3.86 -2.94
N ALA A 152 -13.90 -3.33 -1.79
CA ALA A 152 -15.18 -3.70 -1.17
C ALA A 152 -16.36 -3.41 -2.10
N ILE A 153 -16.38 -2.23 -2.74
CA ILE A 153 -17.40 -1.86 -3.72
C ILE A 153 -17.38 -2.82 -4.92
N GLN A 154 -16.20 -3.19 -5.43
CA GLN A 154 -16.09 -4.17 -6.51
C GLN A 154 -16.68 -5.52 -6.10
N GLY A 155 -16.44 -6.00 -4.85
CA GLY A 155 -17.04 -7.21 -4.33
C GLY A 155 -18.58 -7.18 -4.27
N LEU A 156 -19.17 -5.98 -4.08
CA LEU A 156 -20.63 -5.81 -4.06
C LEU A 156 -21.25 -5.74 -5.47
N VAL A 157 -20.52 -5.19 -6.44
CA VAL A 157 -21.06 -4.86 -7.77
C VAL A 157 -20.76 -5.92 -8.82
N LEU A 158 -19.58 -6.57 -8.72
CA LEU A 158 -19.15 -7.57 -9.69
C LEU A 158 -19.73 -8.94 -9.35
N LYS A 159 -20.04 -9.72 -10.40
CA LYS A 159 -20.49 -11.10 -10.25
C LYS A 159 -19.34 -12.01 -9.76
N PRO A 160 -19.63 -13.09 -9.03
CA PRO A 160 -18.60 -14.03 -8.54
C PRO A 160 -17.65 -14.52 -9.65
N GLU A 161 -18.17 -14.76 -10.86
CA GLU A 161 -17.37 -15.24 -12.00
C GLU A 161 -16.35 -14.20 -12.46
N GLN A 162 -16.60 -12.91 -12.20
CA GLN A 162 -15.69 -11.79 -12.51
C GLN A 162 -14.65 -11.57 -11.41
N LEU A 163 -14.87 -12.15 -10.23
CA LEU A 163 -14.00 -12.07 -9.05
C LEU A 163 -13.03 -13.25 -8.97
N ASN A 164 -12.64 -13.83 -10.09
CA ASN A 164 -11.73 -14.97 -10.18
C ASN A 164 -10.27 -14.56 -9.89
N GLY A 165 -9.99 -14.27 -8.63
CA GLY A 165 -8.66 -14.00 -8.11
C GLY A 165 -8.34 -12.51 -7.91
N ILE A 166 -7.30 -12.26 -7.10
CA ILE A 166 -6.91 -10.92 -6.63
C ILE A 166 -6.53 -9.97 -7.77
N THR A 167 -6.01 -10.49 -8.87
CA THR A 167 -5.65 -9.71 -10.06
C THR A 167 -6.86 -8.98 -10.64
N LYS A 168 -8.06 -9.56 -10.53
CA LYS A 168 -9.30 -8.95 -11.03
C LYS A 168 -9.78 -7.77 -10.19
N LEU A 169 -9.32 -7.65 -8.95
CA LEU A 169 -9.57 -6.47 -8.10
C LEU A 169 -8.55 -5.36 -8.32
N SER A 170 -7.41 -5.64 -8.95
CA SER A 170 -6.33 -4.67 -9.11
C SER A 170 -6.74 -3.51 -10.02
N PHE A 171 -6.18 -2.33 -9.75
CA PHE A 171 -6.30 -1.14 -10.59
C PHE A 171 -5.07 -1.00 -11.50
N SER A 172 -4.58 -2.12 -12.02
CA SER A 172 -3.40 -2.25 -12.86
C SER A 172 -3.75 -2.86 -14.22
N PRO A 173 -2.85 -2.79 -15.22
CA PRO A 173 -3.01 -3.50 -16.49
C PRO A 173 -3.14 -5.02 -16.33
N ALA A 174 -2.63 -5.61 -15.23
CA ALA A 174 -2.77 -7.03 -14.94
C ALA A 174 -4.23 -7.51 -14.89
N ARG A 175 -5.17 -6.62 -14.51
CA ARG A 175 -6.61 -6.92 -14.47
C ARG A 175 -7.16 -7.44 -15.81
N PHE A 176 -6.61 -6.96 -16.91
CA PHE A 176 -7.07 -7.27 -18.26
C PHE A 176 -6.36 -8.48 -18.88
N THR A 177 -5.42 -9.08 -18.16
CA THR A 177 -4.72 -10.28 -18.60
C THR A 177 -5.43 -11.55 -18.15
N ASP A 178 -5.12 -12.65 -18.80
CA ASP A 178 -5.46 -14.00 -18.35
C ASP A 178 -4.28 -14.54 -17.52
N PRO A 179 -4.43 -14.69 -16.18
CA PRO A 179 -3.35 -15.16 -15.34
C PRO A 179 -2.83 -16.55 -15.71
N ALA A 180 -3.69 -17.41 -16.31
CA ALA A 180 -3.29 -18.75 -16.72
C ALA A 180 -2.39 -18.76 -17.97
N LYS A 181 -2.46 -17.69 -18.78
CA LYS A 181 -1.68 -17.55 -20.04
C LYS A 181 -0.54 -16.56 -19.93
N THR A 182 -0.47 -15.79 -18.84
CA THR A 182 0.55 -14.75 -18.66
C THR A 182 1.62 -15.26 -17.71
N SER A 183 2.90 -15.11 -18.08
CA SER A 183 3.97 -15.54 -17.18
C SER A 183 3.87 -14.82 -15.83
N PRO A 184 4.16 -15.51 -14.71
CA PRO A 184 4.07 -14.91 -13.36
C PRO A 184 4.90 -13.63 -13.22
N VAL A 185 6.07 -13.56 -13.84
CA VAL A 185 6.92 -12.36 -13.80
C VAL A 185 6.26 -11.18 -14.49
N VAL A 186 5.69 -11.40 -15.71
CA VAL A 186 4.97 -10.35 -16.45
C VAL A 186 3.74 -9.88 -15.66
N LEU A 187 3.00 -10.81 -15.08
CA LEU A 187 1.84 -10.49 -14.26
C LEU A 187 2.22 -9.60 -13.06
N GLN A 188 3.31 -9.95 -12.36
CA GLN A 188 3.81 -9.14 -11.24
C GLN A 188 4.30 -7.76 -11.69
N LEU A 189 4.96 -7.66 -12.84
CA LEU A 189 5.37 -6.36 -13.39
C LEU A 189 4.16 -5.50 -13.76
N LEU A 190 3.15 -6.07 -14.40
CA LEU A 190 1.91 -5.35 -14.73
C LEU A 190 1.20 -4.86 -13.46
N ASN A 191 1.20 -5.66 -12.40
CA ASN A 191 0.66 -5.26 -11.09
C ASN A 191 1.41 -4.08 -10.46
N ARG A 192 2.69 -3.84 -10.80
CA ARG A 192 3.43 -2.68 -10.29
C ARG A 192 2.95 -1.35 -10.88
N PHE A 193 2.27 -1.36 -12.01
CA PHE A 193 1.61 -0.19 -12.60
C PHE A 193 0.21 0.03 -12.05
N ASP A 194 -0.08 -0.48 -10.85
CA ASP A 194 -1.32 -0.20 -10.13
C ASP A 194 -1.44 1.28 -9.77
N LEU A 195 -2.62 1.86 -10.02
CA LEU A 195 -2.90 3.28 -9.80
C LEU A 195 -2.53 3.74 -8.38
N PHE A 196 -2.87 2.95 -7.38
CA PHE A 196 -2.60 3.29 -5.97
C PHE A 196 -1.12 3.15 -5.61
N THR A 197 -0.42 2.21 -6.25
CA THR A 197 1.04 2.09 -6.11
C THR A 197 1.75 3.31 -6.66
N ILE A 198 1.34 3.78 -7.84
CA ILE A 198 1.87 5.01 -8.45
C ILE A 198 1.54 6.21 -7.56
N TRP A 199 0.30 6.32 -7.08
CA TRP A 199 -0.11 7.41 -6.21
C TRP A 199 0.70 7.47 -4.91
N VAL A 200 0.85 6.34 -4.20
CA VAL A 200 1.72 6.24 -3.01
C VAL A 200 3.15 6.68 -3.34
N THR A 201 3.69 6.24 -4.47
CA THR A 201 5.06 6.62 -4.91
C THR A 201 5.20 8.14 -5.12
N VAL A 202 4.20 8.76 -5.75
CA VAL A 202 4.17 10.22 -5.95
C VAL A 202 4.09 10.96 -4.61
N LEU A 203 3.28 10.47 -3.66
CA LEU A 203 3.18 11.05 -2.32
C LEU A 203 4.50 10.93 -1.55
N LEU A 204 5.18 9.77 -1.61
CA LEU A 204 6.49 9.58 -0.99
C LEU A 204 7.53 10.55 -1.56
N ALA A 205 7.57 10.70 -2.89
CA ALA A 205 8.45 11.66 -3.56
C ALA A 205 8.12 13.12 -3.15
N THR A 206 6.83 13.47 -3.08
CA THR A 206 6.38 14.80 -2.64
C THR A 206 6.75 15.05 -1.19
N GLY A 207 6.55 14.07 -0.32
CA GLY A 207 6.94 14.16 1.08
C GLY A 207 8.45 14.37 1.23
N LEU A 208 9.25 13.61 0.50
CA LEU A 208 10.70 13.77 0.49
C LEU A 208 11.13 15.15 -0.05
N TYR A 209 10.46 15.66 -1.08
CA TYR A 209 10.69 17.03 -1.59
C TYR A 209 10.49 18.07 -0.49
N VAL A 210 9.38 17.95 0.26
CA VAL A 210 9.00 18.95 1.27
C VAL A 210 9.86 18.84 2.52
N THR A 211 9.95 17.66 3.13
CA THR A 211 10.60 17.45 4.43
C THR A 211 12.10 17.18 4.28
N GLY A 212 12.53 16.62 3.17
CA GLY A 212 13.95 16.38 2.85
C GLY A 212 14.66 17.57 2.26
N ARG A 213 13.91 18.62 1.86
CA ARG A 213 14.44 19.85 1.27
C ARG A 213 15.34 19.61 0.06
N VAL A 214 14.99 18.59 -0.72
CA VAL A 214 15.68 18.28 -1.97
C VAL A 214 15.03 19.00 -3.15
N SER A 215 15.73 19.09 -4.29
CA SER A 215 15.15 19.63 -5.51
C SER A 215 14.03 18.73 -6.06
N LYS A 216 13.13 19.29 -6.87
CA LYS A 216 12.07 18.51 -7.57
C LYS A 216 12.65 17.37 -8.38
N GLN A 217 13.79 17.57 -9.04
CA GLN A 217 14.47 16.54 -9.82
C GLN A 217 14.96 15.40 -8.93
N ARG A 218 15.59 15.68 -7.78
CA ARG A 218 16.02 14.66 -6.83
C ARG A 218 14.84 13.89 -6.22
N ALA A 219 13.75 14.59 -5.92
CA ALA A 219 12.52 13.96 -5.46
C ALA A 219 11.92 13.01 -6.53
N ALA A 220 11.94 13.40 -7.80
CA ALA A 220 11.49 12.54 -8.90
C ALA A 220 12.39 11.29 -9.04
N ILE A 221 13.71 11.45 -8.94
CA ILE A 221 14.66 10.31 -8.91
C ILE A 221 14.34 9.39 -7.73
N ALA A 222 14.10 9.94 -6.54
CA ALA A 222 13.69 9.15 -5.39
C ALA A 222 12.37 8.40 -5.63
N GLY A 223 11.40 9.04 -6.29
CA GLY A 223 10.15 8.38 -6.71
C GLY A 223 10.41 7.15 -7.58
N VAL A 224 11.28 7.26 -8.58
CA VAL A 224 11.68 6.12 -9.42
C VAL A 224 12.36 5.04 -8.58
N LEU A 225 13.26 5.41 -7.68
CA LEU A 225 13.93 4.47 -6.77
C LEU A 225 12.93 3.75 -5.85
N PHE A 226 11.94 4.46 -5.28
CA PHE A 226 10.86 3.84 -4.49
C PHE A 226 10.12 2.78 -5.30
N TRP A 227 9.75 3.11 -6.54
CA TRP A 227 9.03 2.19 -7.40
C TRP A 227 9.88 0.97 -7.76
N LEU A 228 11.16 1.15 -8.11
CA LEU A 228 12.10 0.08 -8.43
C LEU A 228 12.35 -0.83 -7.23
N VAL A 229 12.74 -0.28 -6.09
CA VAL A 229 13.01 -1.05 -4.85
C VAL A 229 11.76 -1.81 -4.41
N GLY A 230 10.59 -1.15 -4.43
CA GLY A 230 9.31 -1.80 -4.12
C GLY A 230 8.91 -2.89 -5.13
N SER A 231 9.53 -2.95 -6.32
CA SER A 231 9.28 -4.00 -7.32
C SER A 231 10.09 -5.27 -7.07
N ILE A 232 11.17 -5.19 -6.30
CA ILE A 232 12.07 -6.34 -6.05
C ILE A 232 11.33 -7.55 -5.46
N PRO A 233 10.52 -7.43 -4.38
CA PRO A 233 9.80 -8.58 -3.83
C PRO A 233 8.81 -9.20 -4.83
N ALA A 234 8.14 -8.36 -5.63
CA ALA A 234 7.19 -8.82 -6.65
C ALA A 234 7.89 -9.63 -7.75
N ILE A 235 9.03 -9.14 -8.24
CA ILE A 235 9.83 -9.84 -9.25
C ILE A 235 10.36 -11.17 -8.69
N ILE A 236 10.89 -11.18 -7.48
CA ILE A 236 11.37 -12.41 -6.82
C ILE A 236 10.22 -13.41 -6.67
N GLY A 237 9.03 -12.95 -6.26
CA GLY A 237 7.83 -13.78 -6.16
C GLY A 237 7.44 -14.38 -7.50
N GLY A 238 7.41 -13.58 -8.56
CA GLY A 238 7.13 -14.04 -9.93
C GLY A 238 8.14 -15.05 -10.45
N LEU A 239 9.44 -14.85 -10.17
CA LEU A 239 10.50 -15.79 -10.55
C LEU A 239 10.39 -17.12 -9.79
N ARG A 240 9.99 -17.12 -8.53
CA ARG A 240 9.75 -18.36 -7.77
C ARG A 240 8.57 -19.14 -8.34
N GLN A 241 7.45 -18.45 -8.63
CA GLN A 241 6.27 -19.09 -9.24
C GLN A 241 6.54 -19.65 -10.65
N ALA A 242 7.42 -19.01 -11.41
CA ALA A 242 7.79 -19.50 -12.76
C ALA A 242 8.69 -20.75 -12.75
N ARG A 243 9.23 -21.13 -11.58
CA ARG A 243 10.10 -22.32 -11.41
C ARG A 243 9.37 -23.51 -10.80
N MET A 244 8.15 -23.32 -10.34
CA MET A 244 7.25 -24.38 -9.84
C MET A 244 6.43 -24.96 -10.99
#